data_c9dd414161d008cf705bb455dd6b1b1b
#
_entry.id   c9dd414161d008cf705bb455dd6b1b1b
#
_cell.length_a   1.000
_cell.length_b   1.000
_cell.length_c   1.000
_cell.angle_alpha   90.00
_cell.angle_beta   90.00
_cell.angle_gamma   90.00
#
_symmetry.space_group_name_H-M   'P 1'
#
loop_
_entity.id
_entity.type
_entity.pdbx_description
1 polymer ?
#
loop_
_entity_poly.entity_id
_entity_poly.type
_entity_poly.pdbx_seq_one_letter_code
_entity_poly.pdbx_strand_id
1 'polypeptide(L)'
;MDRRKLILSGMATAGLSACASTAQERPGDPPPRSQYDTGRAQTYSADEMIRSGSDFLGVTAESIGAVIERAFRDNGQPTGYIAGEEGSGAIGVGLRYGRGLLYMKGKDTQEVFWQGPSVGWDWGGNASRVFTLCYNLQYPDAIFRRFPGVEGTAYLVGGLGVNYQRADTITLAPIRAGVGLRLGANVGYLAYSRQRNILPF
;
A
#
# COMPACT_ATOMS: atom_id res chain seq x y z
N MET A 1 -31.34 -9.11 90.43
CA MET A 1 -31.82 -10.50 90.35
C MET A 1 -31.79 -10.91 88.90
N ASP A 2 -30.96 -11.92 88.72
CA ASP A 2 -30.93 -13.03 87.77
C ASP A 2 -30.61 -12.71 86.28
N ARG A 3 -29.47 -13.09 85.94
CA ARG A 3 -28.82 -14.39 85.56
C ARG A 3 -29.14 -14.85 84.07
N ARG A 4 -28.03 -14.99 83.40
CA ARG A 4 -27.79 -16.01 82.34
C ARG A 4 -28.44 -15.83 80.99
N LYS A 5 -27.78 -15.91 79.84
CA LYS A 5 -26.72 -16.84 79.40
C LYS A 5 -26.06 -16.34 78.11
N LEU A 6 -24.78 -16.59 77.97
CA LEU A 6 -24.00 -16.63 76.76
C LEU A 6 -24.65 -17.53 75.70
N ILE A 7 -24.67 -17.10 74.46
CA ILE A 7 -24.55 -18.01 73.32
C ILE A 7 -23.63 -17.31 72.30
N LEU A 8 -22.44 -17.84 72.10
CA LEU A 8 -21.57 -17.60 70.95
C LEU A 8 -22.28 -18.14 69.70
N SER A 9 -22.34 -17.34 68.65
CA SER A 9 -22.55 -17.86 67.31
C SER A 9 -21.58 -17.11 66.37
N GLY A 10 -20.61 -17.87 65.92
CA GLY A 10 -19.60 -17.39 64.99
C GLY A 10 -20.20 -17.08 63.62
N MET A 11 -19.94 -15.91 63.10
CA MET A 11 -20.16 -15.61 61.71
C MET A 11 -18.89 -15.97 60.93
N ALA A 12 -18.97 -17.05 60.20
CA ALA A 12 -18.00 -17.42 59.19
C ALA A 12 -18.05 -16.42 58.02
N THR A 13 -17.02 -15.58 57.87
CA THR A 13 -16.78 -14.81 56.68
C THR A 13 -16.27 -15.73 55.59
N ALA A 14 -17.13 -16.07 54.65
CA ALA A 14 -16.75 -16.74 53.41
C ALA A 14 -15.96 -15.76 52.54
N GLY A 15 -14.63 -15.90 52.58
CA GLY A 15 -13.74 -15.22 51.62
C GLY A 15 -13.91 -15.84 50.24
N LEU A 16 -14.45 -15.06 49.32
CA LEU A 16 -14.40 -15.36 47.89
C LEU A 16 -12.97 -15.16 47.41
N SER A 17 -12.17 -16.18 47.43
CA SER A 17 -10.91 -16.25 46.72
C SER A 17 -11.20 -16.31 45.23
N ALA A 18 -11.06 -15.19 44.54
CA ALA A 18 -10.99 -15.14 43.10
C ALA A 18 -9.71 -15.88 42.67
N CYS A 19 -9.83 -17.13 42.26
CA CYS A 19 -8.75 -17.83 41.57
C CYS A 19 -8.50 -17.12 40.25
N ALA A 20 -7.51 -16.21 40.22
CA ALA A 20 -6.86 -15.81 38.99
C ALA A 20 -6.12 -17.06 38.47
N SER A 21 -6.73 -17.75 37.52
CA SER A 21 -6.08 -18.80 36.75
C SER A 21 -4.96 -18.18 35.92
N THR A 22 -3.78 -18.08 36.48
CA THR A 22 -2.57 -17.91 35.67
C THR A 22 -2.44 -19.17 34.84
N ALA A 23 -2.74 -19.08 33.55
CA ALA A 23 -2.47 -20.14 32.61
C ALA A 23 -0.95 -20.39 32.61
N GLN A 24 -0.57 -21.50 33.24
CA GLN A 24 0.82 -21.93 33.27
C GLN A 24 1.13 -22.53 31.91
N GLU A 25 1.92 -21.80 31.11
CA GLU A 25 2.41 -22.28 29.80
C GLU A 25 3.21 -23.57 30.04
N ARG A 26 2.75 -24.65 29.43
CA ARG A 26 3.51 -25.91 29.40
C ARG A 26 4.61 -25.79 28.37
N PRO A 27 5.84 -26.25 28.67
CA PRO A 27 6.88 -26.33 27.64
C PRO A 27 6.42 -27.29 26.54
N GLY A 28 6.20 -26.74 25.34
CA GLY A 28 5.70 -27.47 24.17
C GLY A 28 4.32 -27.08 23.68
N ASP A 29 3.56 -26.22 24.36
CA ASP A 29 2.35 -25.66 23.81
C ASP A 29 2.69 -24.68 22.68
N PRO A 30 2.04 -24.78 21.51
CA PRO A 30 2.25 -23.80 20.45
C PRO A 30 1.80 -22.41 20.94
N PRO A 31 2.51 -21.34 20.57
CA PRO A 31 2.15 -19.99 20.98
C PRO A 31 0.70 -19.68 20.58
N PRO A 32 -0.01 -18.84 21.34
CA PRO A 32 -1.41 -18.50 21.06
C PRO A 32 -1.56 -18.02 19.62
N ARG A 33 -2.57 -18.50 18.93
CA ARG A 33 -2.83 -18.26 17.49
C ARG A 33 -2.85 -16.78 17.06
N SER A 34 -2.94 -15.86 17.99
CA SER A 34 -2.84 -14.41 17.74
C SER A 34 -1.42 -13.93 17.35
N GLN A 35 -0.39 -14.77 17.49
CA GLN A 35 0.98 -14.46 17.08
C GLN A 35 1.34 -15.03 15.71
N TYR A 36 0.50 -15.86 15.12
CA TYR A 36 0.61 -16.16 13.70
C TYR A 36 0.01 -14.98 12.92
N ASP A 37 0.80 -13.94 12.75
CA ASP A 37 0.60 -13.01 11.66
C ASP A 37 0.43 -13.86 10.40
N THR A 38 -0.76 -13.85 9.81
CA THR A 38 -1.13 -14.73 8.69
C THR A 38 -0.35 -14.40 7.42
N GLY A 39 0.82 -13.81 7.52
CA GLY A 39 1.75 -13.53 6.44
C GLY A 39 1.16 -12.68 5.28
N ARG A 40 -0.09 -12.26 5.41
CA ARG A 40 -0.78 -11.45 4.41
C ARG A 40 -0.51 -9.98 4.68
N ALA A 41 -0.03 -9.26 3.67
CA ALA A 41 0.19 -7.83 3.77
C ALA A 41 -1.11 -7.10 4.17
N GLN A 42 -1.00 -6.16 5.11
CA GLN A 42 -2.12 -5.31 5.50
C GLN A 42 -2.47 -4.36 4.36
N THR A 43 -3.75 -4.03 4.24
CA THR A 43 -4.25 -3.17 3.17
C THR A 43 -4.53 -1.74 3.66
N TYR A 44 -4.59 -0.82 2.72
CA TYR A 44 -4.96 0.58 2.94
C TYR A 44 -6.42 0.81 2.57
N SER A 45 -7.10 1.67 3.32
CA SER A 45 -8.46 2.12 3.02
C SER A 45 -8.47 3.18 1.90
N ALA A 46 -9.64 3.42 1.33
CA ALA A 46 -9.82 4.47 0.33
C ALA A 46 -9.48 5.86 0.89
N ASP A 47 -9.92 6.17 2.11
CA ASP A 47 -9.65 7.45 2.77
C ASP A 47 -8.16 7.68 3.03
N GLU A 48 -7.42 6.62 3.40
CA GLU A 48 -5.96 6.70 3.55
C GLU A 48 -5.30 7.05 2.21
N MET A 49 -5.74 6.41 1.13
CA MET A 49 -5.16 6.63 -0.20
C MET A 49 -5.54 7.98 -0.80
N ILE A 50 -6.79 8.44 -0.59
CA ILE A 50 -7.23 9.77 -1.03
C ILE A 50 -6.39 10.84 -0.32
N ARG A 51 -6.21 10.75 0.99
CA ARG A 51 -5.44 11.70 1.78
C ARG A 51 -3.97 11.72 1.36
N SER A 52 -3.32 10.56 1.37
CA SER A 52 -1.91 10.47 0.99
C SER A 52 -1.65 10.90 -0.45
N GLY A 53 -2.55 10.54 -1.37
CA GLY A 53 -2.40 10.87 -2.77
C GLY A 53 -2.69 12.33 -3.09
N SER A 54 -3.71 12.96 -2.47
CA SER A 54 -4.00 14.38 -2.65
C SER A 54 -2.87 15.26 -2.15
N ASP A 55 -2.36 14.97 -0.94
CA ASP A 55 -1.25 15.69 -0.35
C ASP A 55 0.01 15.57 -1.20
N PHE A 56 0.32 14.36 -1.66
CA PHE A 56 1.53 14.13 -2.45
C PHE A 56 1.45 14.73 -3.86
N LEU A 57 0.33 14.52 -4.58
CA LEU A 57 0.18 15.03 -5.95
C LEU A 57 -0.14 16.53 -6.00
N GLY A 58 -0.62 17.12 -4.91
CA GLY A 58 -1.07 18.51 -4.85
C GLY A 58 -2.37 18.73 -5.63
N VAL A 59 -3.28 17.75 -5.57
CA VAL A 59 -4.60 17.77 -6.22
C VAL A 59 -5.71 17.74 -5.19
N THR A 60 -6.94 18.08 -5.60
CA THR A 60 -8.08 18.04 -4.66
C THR A 60 -8.48 16.60 -4.33
N ALA A 61 -9.05 16.40 -3.14
CA ALA A 61 -9.52 15.09 -2.70
C ALA A 61 -10.62 14.53 -3.64
N GLU A 62 -11.45 15.39 -4.23
CA GLU A 62 -12.48 14.99 -5.20
C GLU A 62 -11.86 14.41 -6.47
N SER A 63 -10.81 15.07 -6.98
CA SER A 63 -10.13 14.62 -8.21
C SER A 63 -9.50 13.25 -8.04
N ILE A 64 -8.78 13.03 -6.94
CA ILE A 64 -8.15 11.75 -6.68
C ILE A 64 -9.15 10.71 -6.16
N GLY A 65 -10.21 11.13 -5.46
CA GLY A 65 -11.26 10.26 -4.95
C GLY A 65 -11.91 9.43 -6.05
N ALA A 66 -12.29 10.06 -7.14
CA ALA A 66 -12.88 9.37 -8.29
C ALA A 66 -11.93 8.32 -8.92
N VAL A 67 -10.62 8.59 -8.92
CA VAL A 67 -9.60 7.65 -9.40
C VAL A 67 -9.45 6.49 -8.43
N ILE A 68 -9.34 6.77 -7.12
CA ILE A 68 -9.20 5.75 -6.07
C ILE A 68 -10.42 4.84 -6.04
N GLU A 69 -11.63 5.38 -6.07
CA GLU A 69 -12.87 4.57 -6.10
C GLU A 69 -12.89 3.59 -7.28
N ARG A 70 -12.49 4.04 -8.46
CA ARG A 70 -12.41 3.17 -9.62
C ARG A 70 -11.33 2.09 -9.44
N ALA A 71 -10.14 2.48 -8.99
CA ALA A 71 -9.05 1.54 -8.78
C ALA A 71 -9.38 0.48 -7.70
N PHE A 72 -10.11 0.87 -6.65
CA PHE A 72 -10.60 -0.03 -5.61
C PHE A 72 -11.68 -0.98 -6.11
N ARG A 73 -12.57 -0.51 -6.97
CA ARG A 73 -13.59 -1.37 -7.61
C ARG A 73 -12.96 -2.43 -8.50
N ASP A 74 -11.92 -2.04 -9.24
CA ASP A 74 -11.25 -2.92 -10.20
C ASP A 74 -10.30 -3.94 -9.54
N ASN A 75 -9.61 -3.56 -8.43
CA ASN A 75 -8.53 -4.33 -7.84
C ASN A 75 -8.64 -4.56 -6.32
N GLY A 76 -9.65 -4.00 -5.65
CA GLY A 76 -9.80 -4.07 -4.20
C GLY A 76 -8.89 -3.07 -3.47
N GLN A 77 -8.50 -3.42 -2.25
CA GLN A 77 -7.67 -2.58 -1.40
C GLN A 77 -6.18 -2.81 -1.69
N PRO A 78 -5.36 -1.75 -1.88
CA PRO A 78 -3.93 -1.90 -2.10
C PRO A 78 -3.21 -2.33 -0.82
N THR A 79 -2.15 -3.12 -0.99
CA THR A 79 -1.26 -3.58 0.09
C THR A 79 -0.08 -2.64 0.30
N GLY A 80 0.14 -1.70 -0.62
CA GLY A 80 1.17 -0.68 -0.54
C GLY A 80 0.93 0.46 -1.52
N TYR A 81 1.72 1.50 -1.42
CA TYR A 81 1.75 2.57 -2.42
C TYR A 81 3.16 3.13 -2.57
N ILE A 82 3.43 3.70 -3.74
CA ILE A 82 4.69 4.40 -4.02
C ILE A 82 4.36 5.88 -4.26
N ALA A 83 5.08 6.75 -3.55
CA ALA A 83 5.08 8.19 -3.79
C ALA A 83 6.43 8.57 -4.39
N GLY A 84 6.46 9.12 -5.59
CA GLY A 84 7.71 9.40 -6.28
C GLY A 84 7.58 10.35 -7.46
N GLU A 85 8.70 10.62 -8.06
CA GLU A 85 8.85 11.53 -9.18
C GLU A 85 9.34 10.78 -10.40
N GLU A 86 8.83 11.15 -11.56
CA GLU A 86 9.13 10.55 -12.84
C GLU A 86 9.46 11.62 -13.87
N GLY A 87 10.56 11.44 -14.56
CA GLY A 87 10.94 12.24 -15.72
C GLY A 87 10.97 11.39 -16.97
N SER A 88 10.58 11.96 -18.09
CA SER A 88 10.69 11.32 -19.40
C SER A 88 11.35 12.28 -20.40
N GLY A 89 12.19 11.72 -21.26
CA GLY A 89 12.74 12.44 -22.41
C GLY A 89 12.52 11.63 -23.66
N ALA A 90 11.72 12.17 -24.59
CA ALA A 90 11.43 11.51 -25.84
C ALA A 90 11.22 12.50 -26.99
N ILE A 91 11.80 12.19 -28.13
CA ILE A 91 11.38 12.68 -29.44
C ILE A 91 10.88 11.44 -30.21
N GLY A 92 9.57 11.18 -30.14
CA GLY A 92 8.97 9.97 -30.69
C GLY A 92 9.03 8.78 -29.73
N VAL A 93 10.17 8.14 -29.57
CA VAL A 93 10.44 7.06 -28.60
C VAL A 93 11.52 7.53 -27.64
N GLY A 94 11.30 7.33 -26.35
CA GLY A 94 12.22 7.76 -25.31
C GLY A 94 12.25 6.83 -24.13
N LEU A 95 12.90 7.30 -23.08
CA LEU A 95 13.03 6.58 -21.82
C LEU A 95 12.36 7.40 -20.71
N ARG A 96 11.78 6.68 -19.79
CA ARG A 96 11.16 7.18 -18.57
C ARG A 96 11.96 6.67 -17.39
N TYR A 97 12.26 7.55 -16.48
CA TYR A 97 12.98 7.24 -15.24
C TYR A 97 12.23 7.83 -14.06
N GLY A 98 12.14 7.07 -12.98
CA GLY A 98 11.57 7.57 -11.76
C GLY A 98 12.27 7.03 -10.54
N ARG A 99 12.00 7.70 -9.43
CA ARG A 99 12.41 7.30 -8.08
C ARG A 99 11.31 7.63 -7.10
N GLY A 100 11.21 6.85 -6.04
CA GLY A 100 10.21 7.11 -5.01
C GLY A 100 10.42 6.22 -3.79
N LEU A 101 9.47 6.33 -2.89
CA LEU A 101 9.42 5.54 -1.66
C LEU A 101 8.21 4.62 -1.69
N LEU A 102 8.44 3.34 -1.46
CA LEU A 102 7.39 2.34 -1.27
C LEU A 102 7.01 2.28 0.21
N TYR A 103 5.72 2.39 0.47
CA TYR A 103 5.12 2.31 1.79
C TYR A 103 4.23 1.06 1.88
N MET A 104 4.46 0.25 2.90
CA MET A 104 3.62 -0.90 3.25
C MET A 104 3.39 -0.90 4.76
N LYS A 105 2.16 -1.20 5.21
CA LYS A 105 1.84 -1.23 6.65
C LYS A 105 2.71 -2.25 7.39
N GLY A 106 3.33 -1.81 8.49
CA GLY A 106 4.17 -2.67 9.33
C GLY A 106 5.52 -3.06 8.70
N LYS A 107 5.94 -2.38 7.64
CA LYS A 107 7.25 -2.56 7.00
C LYS A 107 7.99 -1.24 6.94
N ASP A 108 9.31 -1.32 6.92
CA ASP A 108 10.16 -0.15 6.70
C ASP A 108 9.92 0.41 5.29
N THR A 109 9.99 1.73 5.19
CA THR A 109 9.90 2.43 3.90
C THR A 109 11.09 2.09 3.04
N GLN A 110 10.85 1.72 1.77
CA GLN A 110 11.89 1.30 0.84
C GLN A 110 12.01 2.24 -0.34
N GLU A 111 13.22 2.68 -0.65
CA GLU A 111 13.50 3.42 -1.87
C GLU A 111 13.41 2.49 -3.08
N VAL A 112 12.73 2.97 -4.13
CA VAL A 112 12.52 2.24 -5.38
C VAL A 112 12.82 3.15 -6.56
N PHE A 113 13.47 2.58 -7.57
CA PHE A 113 13.73 3.21 -8.85
C PHE A 113 12.97 2.47 -9.93
N TRP A 114 12.50 3.18 -10.95
CA TRP A 114 11.88 2.52 -12.10
C TRP A 114 12.32 3.16 -13.40
N GLN A 115 12.33 2.37 -14.44
CA GLN A 115 12.61 2.80 -15.80
C GLN A 115 11.82 1.97 -16.80
N GLY A 116 11.61 2.55 -17.97
CA GLY A 116 10.94 1.89 -19.08
C GLY A 116 10.87 2.72 -20.33
N PRO A 117 10.40 2.15 -21.43
CA PRO A 117 10.16 2.93 -22.64
C PRO A 117 9.03 3.94 -22.43
N SER A 118 9.16 5.08 -23.04
CA SER A 118 8.08 6.06 -23.17
C SER A 118 7.84 6.37 -24.65
N VAL A 119 6.58 6.56 -25.00
CA VAL A 119 6.18 6.98 -26.35
C VAL A 119 5.47 8.31 -26.23
N GLY A 120 5.89 9.28 -27.01
CA GLY A 120 5.26 10.62 -27.05
C GLY A 120 6.24 11.73 -27.33
N TRP A 121 5.73 12.92 -27.49
CA TRP A 121 6.49 14.16 -27.61
C TRP A 121 6.56 14.80 -26.24
N ASP A 122 7.56 14.46 -25.46
CA ASP A 122 7.78 15.07 -24.17
C ASP A 122 9.08 15.89 -24.21
N TRP A 123 8.92 17.12 -24.61
CA TRP A 123 9.98 18.11 -24.59
C TRP A 123 9.84 18.95 -23.32
N GLY A 124 10.30 18.42 -22.20
CA GLY A 124 10.32 19.18 -20.96
C GLY A 124 10.97 18.38 -19.85
N GLY A 125 12.10 18.84 -19.35
CA GLY A 125 12.83 18.24 -18.24
C GLY A 125 12.14 18.40 -16.87
N ASN A 126 10.81 18.51 -16.83
CA ASN A 126 10.05 18.62 -15.59
C ASN A 126 9.68 17.23 -15.09
N ALA A 127 10.14 16.93 -13.89
CA ALA A 127 9.71 15.74 -13.17
C ALA A 127 8.21 15.88 -12.82
N SER A 128 7.44 14.83 -13.12
CA SER A 128 6.04 14.72 -12.74
C SER A 128 5.91 13.87 -11.49
N ARG A 129 5.04 14.26 -10.56
CA ARG A 129 4.71 13.42 -9.40
C ARG A 129 3.85 12.24 -9.83
N VAL A 130 4.18 11.07 -9.29
CA VAL A 130 3.48 9.81 -9.56
C VAL A 130 3.13 9.14 -8.24
N PHE A 131 1.85 8.85 -8.07
CA PHE A 131 1.35 8.10 -6.92
C PHE A 131 0.86 6.73 -7.41
N THR A 132 1.55 5.66 -7.03
CA THR A 132 1.27 4.31 -7.54
C THR A 132 0.65 3.45 -6.46
N LEU A 133 -0.57 2.95 -6.69
CA LEU A 133 -1.18 1.93 -5.83
C LEU A 133 -0.61 0.56 -6.17
N CYS A 134 -0.26 -0.22 -5.13
CA CYS A 134 0.30 -1.55 -5.27
C CYS A 134 -0.67 -2.59 -4.70
N TYR A 135 -1.13 -3.52 -5.52
CA TYR A 135 -2.07 -4.57 -5.16
C TYR A 135 -1.38 -5.92 -5.09
N ASN A 136 -1.74 -6.73 -4.10
CA ASN A 136 -1.20 -8.08 -3.87
C ASN A 136 0.31 -8.14 -3.65
N LEU A 137 0.94 -7.02 -3.31
CA LEU A 137 2.34 -6.99 -2.91
C LEU A 137 2.46 -7.51 -1.47
N GLN A 138 3.08 -8.66 -1.26
CA GLN A 138 3.15 -9.31 0.06
C GLN A 138 4.34 -8.82 0.89
N TYR A 139 5.43 -8.45 0.24
CA TYR A 139 6.66 -7.95 0.85
C TYR A 139 7.34 -6.94 -0.09
N PRO A 140 8.11 -5.97 0.44
CA PRO A 140 8.65 -4.87 -0.36
C PRO A 140 9.49 -5.34 -1.55
N ASP A 141 10.28 -6.39 -1.38
CA ASP A 141 11.19 -6.89 -2.41
C ASP A 141 10.50 -7.47 -3.65
N ALA A 142 9.23 -7.85 -3.51
CA ALA A 142 8.47 -8.37 -4.65
C ALA A 142 8.22 -7.33 -5.76
N ILE A 143 8.44 -6.03 -5.47
CA ILE A 143 8.35 -4.95 -6.46
C ILE A 143 9.48 -4.99 -7.51
N PHE A 144 10.66 -5.55 -7.17
CA PHE A 144 11.84 -5.50 -8.03
C PHE A 144 11.76 -6.48 -9.20
N ARG A 145 10.97 -6.11 -10.20
CA ARG A 145 10.75 -6.84 -11.46
C ARG A 145 10.21 -5.94 -12.55
N ARG A 146 9.99 -6.52 -13.73
CA ARG A 146 9.32 -5.82 -14.84
C ARG A 146 7.82 -6.01 -14.73
N PHE A 147 7.09 -4.90 -14.92
CA PHE A 147 5.64 -4.85 -14.97
C PHE A 147 5.19 -4.38 -16.34
N PRO A 148 4.78 -5.28 -17.21
CA PRO A 148 4.14 -4.93 -18.49
C PRO A 148 2.88 -4.10 -18.27
N GLY A 149 2.64 -3.14 -19.15
CA GLY A 149 1.37 -2.43 -19.22
C GLY A 149 0.24 -3.37 -19.65
N VAL A 150 -0.94 -3.20 -19.04
CA VAL A 150 -2.14 -3.92 -19.43
C VAL A 150 -2.90 -3.09 -20.44
N GLU A 151 -3.08 -3.61 -21.66
CA GLU A 151 -3.81 -2.92 -22.74
C GLU A 151 -5.26 -2.63 -22.33
N GLY A 152 -5.79 -1.49 -22.81
CA GLY A 152 -7.17 -1.09 -22.56
C GLY A 152 -7.48 -0.63 -21.14
N THR A 153 -6.48 -0.56 -20.24
CA THR A 153 -6.70 -0.14 -18.84
C THR A 153 -6.39 1.32 -18.58
N ALA A 154 -5.89 2.04 -19.58
CA ALA A 154 -5.62 3.47 -19.45
C ALA A 154 -6.91 4.27 -19.40
N TYR A 155 -7.05 5.15 -18.40
CA TYR A 155 -8.18 6.06 -18.29
C TYR A 155 -7.77 7.40 -17.69
N LEU A 156 -8.62 8.42 -17.95
CA LEU A 156 -8.47 9.76 -17.41
C LEU A 156 -9.70 10.11 -16.58
N VAL A 157 -9.49 10.55 -15.35
CA VAL A 157 -10.54 11.00 -14.43
C VAL A 157 -10.04 12.21 -13.65
N GLY A 158 -10.80 13.31 -13.64
CA GLY A 158 -10.45 14.50 -12.87
C GLY A 158 -9.10 15.13 -13.20
N GLY A 159 -8.62 15.00 -14.45
CA GLY A 159 -7.29 15.46 -14.87
C GLY A 159 -6.14 14.55 -14.47
N LEU A 160 -6.44 13.39 -13.87
CA LEU A 160 -5.48 12.38 -13.48
C LEU A 160 -5.51 11.19 -14.44
N GLY A 161 -4.34 10.79 -14.92
CA GLY A 161 -4.17 9.63 -15.77
C GLY A 161 -3.76 8.40 -14.98
N VAL A 162 -4.38 7.26 -15.28
CA VAL A 162 -4.05 5.96 -14.70
C VAL A 162 -3.85 4.95 -15.80
N ASN A 163 -2.92 4.04 -15.60
CA ASN A 163 -2.77 2.84 -16.41
C ASN A 163 -2.31 1.68 -15.53
N TYR A 164 -2.90 0.51 -15.73
CA TYR A 164 -2.49 -0.66 -14.95
C TYR A 164 -1.28 -1.35 -15.56
N GLN A 165 -0.45 -1.86 -14.67
CA GLN A 165 0.70 -2.70 -15.00
C GLN A 165 0.61 -3.96 -14.16
N ARG A 166 0.94 -5.11 -14.72
CA ARG A 166 0.79 -6.37 -14.01
C ARG A 166 1.97 -7.29 -14.25
N ALA A 167 2.43 -7.91 -13.16
CA ALA A 167 3.38 -9.00 -13.21
C ALA A 167 2.90 -10.08 -12.23
N ASP A 168 2.63 -11.27 -12.73
CA ASP A 168 2.00 -12.36 -11.99
C ASP A 168 0.70 -11.90 -11.30
N THR A 169 0.63 -12.02 -9.98
CA THR A 169 -0.51 -11.59 -9.16
C THR A 169 -0.46 -10.12 -8.73
N ILE A 170 0.69 -9.45 -8.90
CA ILE A 170 0.89 -8.07 -8.47
C ILE A 170 0.40 -7.12 -9.55
N THR A 171 -0.46 -6.18 -9.17
CA THR A 171 -0.93 -5.10 -10.05
C THR A 171 -0.47 -3.76 -9.49
N LEU A 172 0.03 -2.91 -10.37
CA LEU A 172 0.39 -1.53 -10.07
C LEU A 172 -0.54 -0.58 -10.82
N ALA A 173 -0.98 0.48 -10.16
CA ALA A 173 -1.82 1.52 -10.73
C ALA A 173 -1.15 2.89 -10.55
N PRO A 174 -0.20 3.28 -11.41
CA PRO A 174 0.38 4.61 -11.38
C PRO A 174 -0.64 5.69 -11.74
N ILE A 175 -0.82 6.65 -10.83
CA ILE A 175 -1.67 7.84 -10.96
C ILE A 175 -0.77 9.03 -11.22
N ARG A 176 -1.02 9.76 -12.30
CA ARG A 176 -0.22 10.92 -12.73
C ARG A 176 -1.09 12.15 -12.89
N ALA A 177 -0.63 13.27 -12.37
CA ALA A 177 -1.28 14.57 -12.59
C ALA A 177 -0.76 15.23 -13.87
N GLY A 178 -1.61 16.05 -14.53
CA GLY A 178 -1.20 16.86 -15.68
C GLY A 178 -0.97 16.09 -16.98
N VAL A 179 -1.43 14.85 -17.04
CA VAL A 179 -1.32 14.02 -18.25
C VAL A 179 -2.44 14.43 -19.21
N GLY A 180 -2.21 15.40 -20.06
CA GLY A 180 -3.14 15.71 -21.14
C GLY A 180 -3.46 14.46 -22.00
N LEU A 181 -3.96 14.63 -23.20
CA LEU A 181 -4.36 13.58 -24.17
C LEU A 181 -3.31 12.48 -24.51
N ARG A 182 -2.25 12.35 -23.70
CA ARG A 182 -1.12 11.44 -23.91
C ARG A 182 -1.32 10.02 -23.36
N LEU A 183 -2.53 9.68 -22.93
CA LEU A 183 -2.86 8.34 -22.42
C LEU A 183 -2.79 7.22 -23.47
N GLY A 184 -2.67 7.59 -24.76
CA GLY A 184 -2.86 6.64 -25.85
C GLY A 184 -1.72 5.65 -26.12
N ALA A 185 -0.55 5.86 -25.55
CA ALA A 185 0.60 5.02 -25.89
C ALA A 185 1.21 4.37 -24.64
N ASN A 186 0.47 3.49 -24.02
CA ASN A 186 0.96 2.70 -22.92
C ASN A 186 1.54 1.37 -23.40
N VAL A 187 2.35 1.46 -24.44
CA VAL A 187 3.06 0.33 -25.01
C VAL A 187 4.38 0.25 -24.28
N GLY A 188 4.47 -0.64 -23.30
CA GLY A 188 5.74 -0.84 -22.65
C GLY A 188 5.61 -1.53 -21.31
N TYR A 189 6.70 -1.49 -20.61
CA TYR A 189 6.82 -2.01 -19.25
C TYR A 189 7.52 -0.96 -18.37
N LEU A 190 7.34 -1.08 -17.06
CA LEU A 190 8.24 -0.48 -16.09
C LEU A 190 9.04 -1.57 -15.38
N ALA A 191 10.34 -1.40 -15.32
CA ALA A 191 11.23 -2.24 -14.54
C ALA A 191 11.57 -1.50 -13.23
N TYR A 192 11.22 -2.12 -12.11
CA TYR A 192 11.55 -1.60 -10.78
C TYR A 192 12.84 -2.23 -10.27
N SER A 193 13.69 -1.42 -9.65
CA SER A 193 15.02 -1.82 -9.17
C SER A 193 15.39 -1.11 -7.86
N ARG A 194 16.38 -1.69 -7.13
CA ARG A 194 16.93 -1.10 -5.89
C ARG A 194 17.91 0.05 -6.15
N GLN A 195 18.44 0.11 -7.35
CA GLN A 195 19.43 1.09 -7.76
C GLN A 195 19.02 1.72 -9.08
N ARG A 196 19.50 2.92 -9.30
CA ARG A 196 19.27 3.62 -10.55
C ARG A 196 20.04 2.93 -11.68
N ASN A 197 19.31 2.34 -12.61
CA ASN A 197 19.87 1.79 -13.85
C ASN A 197 19.69 2.81 -14.98
N ILE A 198 20.73 2.94 -15.81
CA ILE A 198 20.70 3.88 -16.95
C ILE A 198 20.04 3.23 -18.17
N LEU A 199 20.16 1.91 -18.28
CA LEU A 199 19.59 1.15 -19.39
C LEU A 199 18.45 0.25 -18.88
N PRO A 200 17.28 0.25 -19.55
CA PRO A 200 16.10 -0.50 -19.11
C PRO A 200 16.14 -2.00 -19.49
N PHE A 201 17.30 -2.53 -19.89
CA PHE A 201 17.49 -3.90 -20.39
C PHE A 201 18.11 -4.81 -19.33
#